data_5e9db52da732e1248b182021735385c4
#
_entry.id   5e9db52da732e1248b182021735385c4
#
_cell.length_a   1.000
_cell.length_b   1.000
_cell.length_c   1.000
_cell.angle_alpha   90.00
_cell.angle_beta   90.00
_cell.angle_gamma   90.00
#
_symmetry.space_group_name_H-M   'P 1'
#
loop_
_entity.id
_entity.type
_entity.pdbx_description
1 polymer ?
#
loop_
_entity_poly.entity_id
_entity_poly.type
_entity_poly.pdbx_seq_one_letter_code
_entity_poly.pdbx_strand_id
1 'polypeptide(L)'
;MLSAVGRVFKTADLRRKLLFTLAMIVLYRLGTFIPAPGVSYGNVQQCLESNTTSGGVYDIVNLFSGGALLQLSIFALGVMPYITASIIIQLLRVVIPRFQELHEEGAQGQAKLTQYTRYLTIALALLNATTIVSMARSGVLLGNCPGIIPQDDVMHILLIIVTLCAGTTVIMWMGEQITEHGVGNGMSLLIFTSIASSFPNALGSIQRTHGWGIFAAVCGIGLVVMLAVVYVEQSVRRIPVQYAKRMIGRRTIGGTRTYIPLKFNMAGVIPLIFASSLLTLPGLLAQFNTPTDGSTPPDWVNWINAYLVRGDHPLYIVLYFFMIIGFAYFYVAVTFDPVEVADNMKKYGGFIPGIRAGKPTERYLSYVLNRITLPGALYLGVISMIPLVALILFNANQNFPFGGASLLIVVGVGLDTLKQINAQLQQRNYEGLLR
;
A
#
# COMPACT_ATOMS: atom_id res chain seq x y z
N MET A 1 10.07 -11.78 21.15
CA MET A 1 10.26 -10.71 20.18
C MET A 1 11.30 -9.67 20.62
N LEU A 2 11.24 -9.13 21.85
CA LEU A 2 12.23 -8.15 22.36
C LEU A 2 13.68 -8.66 22.37
N SER A 3 13.91 -9.95 22.67
CA SER A 3 15.23 -10.58 22.60
C SER A 3 15.81 -10.72 21.17
N ALA A 4 14.93 -10.73 20.15
CA ALA A 4 15.35 -10.72 18.75
C ALA A 4 15.87 -9.35 18.33
N VAL A 5 15.22 -8.27 18.77
CA VAL A 5 15.64 -6.89 18.48
C VAL A 5 17.05 -6.62 19.05
N GLY A 6 17.34 -7.08 20.28
CA GLY A 6 18.67 -6.96 20.87
C GLY A 6 19.78 -7.71 20.09
N ARG A 7 19.44 -8.86 19.49
CA ARG A 7 20.36 -9.64 18.64
C ARG A 7 20.62 -8.99 17.28
N VAL A 8 19.64 -8.30 16.73
CA VAL A 8 19.75 -7.54 15.47
C VAL A 8 20.86 -6.48 15.55
N PHE A 9 20.92 -5.74 16.66
CA PHE A 9 21.95 -4.70 16.85
C PHE A 9 23.35 -5.26 17.07
N LYS A 10 23.49 -6.52 17.51
CA LYS A 10 24.79 -7.20 17.65
C LYS A 10 25.39 -7.65 16.32
N THR A 11 24.58 -7.83 15.28
CA THR A 11 25.04 -8.31 13.96
C THR A 11 25.39 -7.10 13.07
N ALA A 12 26.68 -6.92 12.73
CA ALA A 12 27.17 -5.73 12.04
C ALA A 12 26.48 -5.43 10.71
N ASP A 13 26.23 -6.43 9.87
CA ASP A 13 25.57 -6.27 8.57
C ASP A 13 24.10 -5.89 8.70
N LEU A 14 23.37 -6.55 9.60
CA LEU A 14 21.95 -6.28 9.78
C LEU A 14 21.76 -4.89 10.41
N ARG A 15 22.68 -4.49 11.30
CA ARG A 15 22.72 -3.13 11.83
C ARG A 15 22.95 -2.11 10.71
N ARG A 16 23.89 -2.36 9.78
CA ARG A 16 24.16 -1.48 8.64
C ARG A 16 22.93 -1.33 7.74
N LYS A 17 22.26 -2.42 7.41
CA LYS A 17 21.01 -2.42 6.62
C LYS A 17 19.88 -1.66 7.32
N LEU A 18 19.72 -1.86 8.64
CA LEU A 18 18.73 -1.15 9.43
C LEU A 18 19.01 0.35 9.52
N LEU A 19 20.25 0.74 9.77
CA LEU A 19 20.65 2.16 9.80
C LEU A 19 20.45 2.81 8.43
N PHE A 20 20.75 2.10 7.34
CA PHE A 20 20.50 2.58 5.99
C PHE A 20 19.01 2.81 5.74
N THR A 21 18.15 1.84 6.09
CA THR A 21 16.70 1.97 5.97
C THR A 21 16.18 3.15 6.79
N LEU A 22 16.65 3.30 8.02
CA LEU A 22 16.25 4.40 8.89
C LEU A 22 16.72 5.76 8.33
N ALA A 23 17.94 5.85 7.80
CA ALA A 23 18.43 7.06 7.15
C ALA A 23 17.57 7.46 5.95
N MET A 24 17.17 6.51 5.10
CA MET A 24 16.27 6.75 3.97
C MET A 24 14.88 7.22 4.43
N ILE A 25 14.34 6.63 5.50
CA ILE A 25 13.06 7.06 6.09
C ILE A 25 13.15 8.51 6.60
N VAL A 26 14.25 8.87 7.26
CA VAL A 26 14.48 10.25 7.74
C VAL A 26 14.58 11.21 6.56
N LEU A 27 15.33 10.87 5.51
CA LEU A 27 15.43 11.70 4.31
C LEU A 27 14.08 11.87 3.62
N TYR A 28 13.30 10.79 3.50
CA TYR A 28 11.93 10.87 2.98
C TYR A 28 11.08 11.83 3.82
N ARG A 29 11.15 11.73 5.14
CA ARG A 29 10.38 12.58 6.03
C ARG A 29 10.79 14.04 5.96
N LEU A 30 12.08 14.34 5.85
CA LEU A 30 12.57 15.71 5.63
C LEU A 30 12.00 16.31 4.32
N GLY A 31 11.98 15.54 3.23
CA GLY A 31 11.44 16.00 1.95
C GLY A 31 9.94 16.29 1.97
N THR A 32 9.17 15.68 2.88
CA THR A 32 7.73 16.00 3.03
C THR A 32 7.47 17.38 3.63
N PHE A 33 8.44 18.00 4.29
CA PHE A 33 8.33 19.34 4.87
C PHE A 33 8.87 20.44 3.96
N ILE A 34 9.59 20.11 2.90
CA ILE A 34 10.16 21.12 1.99
C ILE A 34 9.08 21.52 0.98
N PRO A 35 8.56 22.74 0.98
CA PRO A 35 7.55 23.17 0.01
C PRO A 35 8.13 23.21 -1.40
N ALA A 36 7.28 22.97 -2.40
CA ALA A 36 7.69 23.11 -3.79
C ALA A 36 8.00 24.58 -4.12
N PRO A 37 9.04 24.85 -4.93
CA PRO A 37 9.36 26.20 -5.34
C PRO A 37 8.19 26.82 -6.10
N GLY A 38 7.83 28.08 -5.75
CA GLY A 38 6.68 28.78 -6.33
C GLY A 38 5.39 28.67 -5.53
N VAL A 39 5.36 27.92 -4.42
CA VAL A 39 4.23 27.83 -3.50
C VAL A 39 4.44 28.76 -2.31
N SER A 40 3.42 29.53 -1.97
CA SER A 40 3.45 30.42 -0.80
C SER A 40 3.14 29.64 0.47
N TYR A 41 4.18 29.24 1.22
CA TYR A 41 4.04 28.48 2.45
C TYR A 41 3.18 29.20 3.52
N GLY A 42 3.32 30.52 3.63
CA GLY A 42 2.52 31.31 4.59
C GLY A 42 1.03 31.25 4.32
N ASN A 43 0.62 31.36 3.04
CA ASN A 43 -0.78 31.26 2.64
C ASN A 43 -1.33 29.85 2.85
N VAL A 44 -0.54 28.83 2.54
CA VAL A 44 -0.92 27.42 2.79
C VAL A 44 -1.17 27.17 4.27
N GLN A 45 -0.32 27.67 5.16
CA GLN A 45 -0.47 27.46 6.59
C GLN A 45 -1.67 28.23 7.16
N GLN A 46 -1.93 29.46 6.73
CA GLN A 46 -3.14 30.20 7.10
C GLN A 46 -4.42 29.49 6.63
N CYS A 47 -4.40 28.92 5.42
CA CYS A 47 -5.52 28.15 4.89
C CYS A 47 -5.77 26.84 5.66
N LEU A 48 -4.72 26.15 6.09
CA LEU A 48 -4.84 24.95 6.91
C LEU A 48 -5.40 25.24 8.30
N GLU A 49 -5.08 26.38 8.89
CA GLU A 49 -5.60 26.81 10.19
C GLU A 49 -7.06 27.27 10.12
N SER A 50 -7.46 27.93 9.02
CA SER A 50 -8.81 28.45 8.82
C SER A 50 -9.83 27.41 8.35
N ASN A 51 -9.39 26.38 7.62
CA ASN A 51 -10.26 25.34 7.04
C ASN A 51 -10.04 23.97 7.69
N THR A 52 -10.69 23.72 8.82
CA THR A 52 -10.73 22.39 9.47
C THR A 52 -11.71 21.40 8.80
N THR A 53 -12.33 21.77 7.68
CA THR A 53 -13.47 21.03 7.11
C THR A 53 -13.26 20.57 5.66
N SER A 54 -12.05 20.21 5.27
CA SER A 54 -11.85 19.53 3.97
C SER A 54 -11.99 18.02 4.17
N GLY A 55 -13.16 17.49 3.82
CA GLY A 55 -13.42 16.06 3.79
C GLY A 55 -13.49 15.54 2.36
N GLY A 56 -12.99 14.34 2.11
CA GLY A 56 -13.14 13.67 0.83
C GLY A 56 -11.93 12.81 0.42
N VAL A 57 -11.89 12.50 -0.87
CA VAL A 57 -10.81 11.70 -1.50
C VAL A 57 -9.41 12.27 -1.23
N TYR A 58 -9.30 13.60 -1.06
CA TYR A 58 -8.02 14.28 -0.78
C TYR A 58 -7.42 13.92 0.56
N ASP A 59 -8.23 13.64 1.57
CA ASP A 59 -7.72 13.21 2.87
C ASP A 59 -7.09 11.83 2.80
N ILE A 60 -7.62 10.94 1.94
CA ILE A 60 -7.03 9.62 1.70
C ILE A 60 -5.68 9.78 0.99
N VAL A 61 -5.60 10.59 -0.06
CA VAL A 61 -4.33 10.86 -0.77
C VAL A 61 -3.33 11.55 0.16
N ASN A 62 -3.79 12.49 0.99
CA ASN A 62 -2.96 13.15 1.98
C ASN A 62 -2.43 12.19 3.05
N LEU A 63 -3.23 11.21 3.47
CA LEU A 63 -2.80 10.16 4.38
C LEU A 63 -1.63 9.35 3.79
N PHE A 64 -1.73 8.96 2.52
CA PHE A 64 -0.65 8.23 1.82
C PHE A 64 0.58 9.08 1.53
N SER A 65 0.44 10.39 1.43
CA SER A 65 1.58 11.31 1.29
C SER A 65 2.17 11.73 2.65
N GLY A 66 1.55 11.34 3.78
CA GLY A 66 2.01 11.71 5.12
C GLY A 66 1.89 13.19 5.46
N GLY A 67 0.89 13.88 4.91
CA GLY A 67 0.64 15.32 5.08
C GLY A 67 1.34 16.21 4.04
N ALA A 68 2.13 15.64 3.15
CA ALA A 68 2.90 16.37 2.15
C ALA A 68 2.02 17.05 1.08
N LEU A 69 0.85 16.45 0.77
CA LEU A 69 -0.08 16.97 -0.25
C LEU A 69 -0.65 18.33 0.16
N LEU A 70 -1.14 18.45 1.38
CA LEU A 70 -1.72 19.72 1.88
C LEU A 70 -0.69 20.82 2.01
N GLN A 71 0.58 20.47 2.21
CA GLN A 71 1.68 21.43 2.24
C GLN A 71 2.26 21.74 0.86
N LEU A 72 1.77 21.09 -0.21
CA LEU A 72 2.34 21.17 -1.56
C LEU A 72 3.86 21.02 -1.55
N SER A 73 4.36 20.05 -0.77
CA SER A 73 5.79 19.78 -0.66
C SER A 73 6.33 19.11 -1.93
N ILE A 74 7.65 19.00 -2.05
CA ILE A 74 8.32 18.30 -3.16
C ILE A 74 7.80 16.85 -3.27
N PHE A 75 7.45 16.21 -2.15
CA PHE A 75 6.95 14.86 -2.08
C PHE A 75 5.40 14.78 -1.98
N ALA A 76 4.68 15.82 -2.43
CA ALA A 76 3.23 15.89 -2.33
C ALA A 76 2.48 14.72 -2.99
N LEU A 77 2.96 14.21 -4.12
CA LEU A 77 2.38 13.05 -4.80
C LEU A 77 2.62 11.73 -4.04
N GLY A 78 3.61 11.69 -3.14
CA GLY A 78 3.96 10.50 -2.38
C GLY A 78 4.31 9.30 -3.24
N VAL A 79 3.96 8.12 -2.75
CA VAL A 79 4.27 6.82 -3.37
C VAL A 79 3.16 6.37 -4.33
N MET A 80 1.99 7.04 -4.34
CA MET A 80 0.79 6.61 -5.07
C MET A 80 1.00 6.38 -6.57
N PRO A 81 1.68 7.26 -7.35
CA PRO A 81 1.88 7.04 -8.78
C PRO A 81 2.66 5.75 -9.08
N TYR A 82 3.66 5.43 -8.25
CA TYR A 82 4.44 4.20 -8.40
C TYR A 82 3.61 2.95 -8.10
N ILE A 83 2.80 2.98 -7.03
CA ILE A 83 1.95 1.86 -6.67
C ILE A 83 0.97 1.59 -7.81
N THR A 84 0.28 2.63 -8.30
CA THR A 84 -0.66 2.51 -9.41
C THR A 84 0.02 1.96 -10.66
N ALA A 85 1.21 2.44 -11.01
CA ALA A 85 1.99 1.93 -12.13
C ALA A 85 2.37 0.46 -11.96
N SER A 86 2.87 0.08 -10.79
CA SER A 86 3.24 -1.32 -10.48
C SER A 86 2.04 -2.25 -10.61
N ILE A 87 0.89 -1.80 -10.15
CA ILE A 87 -0.39 -2.48 -10.24
C ILE A 87 -0.80 -2.68 -11.70
N ILE A 88 -0.78 -1.62 -12.50
CA ILE A 88 -1.12 -1.69 -13.93
C ILE A 88 -0.19 -2.68 -14.65
N ILE A 89 1.11 -2.66 -14.39
CA ILE A 89 2.06 -3.62 -15.00
C ILE A 89 1.75 -5.06 -14.56
N GLN A 90 1.36 -5.29 -13.29
CA GLN A 90 0.95 -6.62 -12.83
C GLN A 90 -0.34 -7.10 -13.52
N LEU A 91 -1.31 -6.21 -13.76
CA LEU A 91 -2.52 -6.51 -14.51
C LEU A 91 -2.20 -6.82 -15.97
N LEU A 92 -1.36 -6.00 -16.60
CA LEU A 92 -0.93 -6.20 -17.98
C LEU A 92 -0.18 -7.52 -18.19
N ARG A 93 0.51 -8.02 -17.17
CA ARG A 93 1.16 -9.34 -17.21
C ARG A 93 0.17 -10.48 -17.47
N VAL A 94 -1.05 -10.37 -16.96
CA VAL A 94 -2.09 -11.40 -17.16
C VAL A 94 -2.73 -11.28 -18.55
N VAL A 95 -2.84 -10.07 -19.07
CA VAL A 95 -3.54 -9.79 -20.34
C VAL A 95 -2.61 -9.89 -21.53
N ILE A 96 -1.33 -9.49 -21.39
CA ILE A 96 -0.37 -9.43 -22.49
C ILE A 96 0.63 -10.57 -22.36
N PRO A 97 0.63 -11.57 -23.29
CA PRO A 97 1.54 -12.71 -23.23
C PRO A 97 3.03 -12.31 -23.17
N ARG A 98 3.40 -11.22 -23.83
CA ARG A 98 4.78 -10.72 -23.81
C ARG A 98 5.28 -10.34 -22.40
N PHE A 99 4.40 -9.80 -21.55
CA PHE A 99 4.76 -9.47 -20.15
C PHE A 99 4.87 -10.73 -19.30
N GLN A 100 4.11 -11.78 -19.62
CA GLN A 100 4.23 -13.07 -18.97
C GLN A 100 5.55 -13.75 -19.34
N GLU A 101 5.91 -13.79 -20.63
CA GLU A 101 7.22 -14.29 -21.10
C GLU A 101 8.38 -13.60 -20.36
N LEU A 102 8.35 -12.26 -20.27
CA LEU A 102 9.35 -11.50 -19.53
C LEU A 102 9.43 -11.89 -18.05
N HIS A 103 8.30 -12.24 -17.43
CA HIS A 103 8.31 -12.72 -16.05
C HIS A 103 8.97 -14.09 -15.91
N GLU A 104 8.74 -14.99 -16.87
CA GLU A 104 9.33 -16.32 -16.93
C GLU A 104 10.83 -16.32 -17.27
N GLU A 105 11.34 -15.26 -17.96
CA GLU A 105 12.76 -15.04 -18.21
C GLU A 105 13.58 -14.82 -16.92
N GLY A 106 12.95 -14.70 -15.75
CA GLY A 106 13.61 -14.55 -14.46
C GLY A 106 14.18 -13.14 -14.22
N ALA A 107 15.42 -13.05 -13.72
CA ALA A 107 15.99 -11.77 -13.25
C ALA A 107 16.11 -10.70 -14.36
N GLN A 108 16.44 -11.08 -15.59
CA GLN A 108 16.56 -10.14 -16.71
C GLN A 108 15.19 -9.59 -17.14
N GLY A 109 14.20 -10.45 -17.25
CA GLY A 109 12.84 -10.02 -17.60
C GLY A 109 12.21 -9.17 -16.49
N GLN A 110 12.45 -9.51 -15.23
CA GLN A 110 12.00 -8.71 -14.09
C GLN A 110 12.60 -7.31 -14.10
N ALA A 111 13.88 -7.15 -14.47
CA ALA A 111 14.50 -5.83 -14.61
C ALA A 111 13.82 -4.97 -15.69
N LYS A 112 13.43 -5.57 -16.83
CA LYS A 112 12.68 -4.88 -17.88
C LYS A 112 11.27 -4.47 -17.41
N LEU A 113 10.56 -5.34 -16.69
CA LEU A 113 9.25 -5.02 -16.12
C LEU A 113 9.34 -3.86 -15.12
N THR A 114 10.37 -3.84 -14.27
CA THR A 114 10.63 -2.71 -13.37
C THR A 114 10.89 -1.42 -14.14
N GLN A 115 11.59 -1.48 -15.26
CA GLN A 115 11.83 -0.31 -16.12
C GLN A 115 10.52 0.22 -16.72
N TYR A 116 9.63 -0.65 -17.20
CA TYR A 116 8.30 -0.23 -17.67
C TYR A 116 7.47 0.40 -16.54
N THR A 117 7.57 -0.14 -15.33
CA THR A 117 6.93 0.45 -14.15
C THR A 117 7.44 1.86 -13.89
N ARG A 118 8.75 2.11 -14.01
CA ARG A 118 9.35 3.45 -13.85
C ARG A 118 8.81 4.45 -14.88
N TYR A 119 8.75 4.07 -16.16
CA TYR A 119 8.22 4.94 -17.21
C TYR A 119 6.74 5.27 -16.97
N LEU A 120 5.94 4.27 -16.62
CA LEU A 120 4.53 4.46 -16.35
C LEU A 120 4.33 5.32 -15.08
N THR A 121 5.18 5.17 -14.08
CA THR A 121 5.17 6.01 -12.86
C THR A 121 5.38 7.48 -13.19
N ILE A 122 6.32 7.81 -14.06
CA ILE A 122 6.60 9.20 -14.47
C ILE A 122 5.40 9.77 -15.24
N ALA A 123 4.82 8.99 -16.15
CA ALA A 123 3.63 9.42 -16.88
C ALA A 123 2.44 9.69 -15.96
N LEU A 124 2.17 8.80 -15.00
CA LEU A 124 1.10 8.98 -14.01
C LEU A 124 1.41 10.13 -13.03
N ALA A 125 2.68 10.30 -12.64
CA ALA A 125 3.10 11.43 -11.82
C ALA A 125 2.85 12.76 -12.51
N LEU A 126 3.11 12.86 -13.82
CA LEU A 126 2.84 14.05 -14.59
C LEU A 126 1.33 14.38 -14.63
N LEU A 127 0.48 13.38 -14.88
CA LEU A 127 -0.99 13.55 -14.85
C LEU A 127 -1.48 13.98 -13.46
N ASN A 128 -1.02 13.34 -12.41
CA ASN A 128 -1.41 13.70 -11.04
C ASN A 128 -0.89 15.08 -10.64
N ALA A 129 0.36 15.42 -11.02
CA ALA A 129 0.93 16.74 -10.74
C ALA A 129 0.12 17.86 -11.43
N THR A 130 -0.22 17.69 -12.70
CA THR A 130 -1.04 18.67 -13.42
C THR A 130 -2.40 18.87 -12.78
N THR A 131 -3.02 17.78 -12.33
CA THR A 131 -4.32 17.84 -11.62
C THR A 131 -4.20 18.60 -10.30
N ILE A 132 -3.23 18.25 -9.47
CA ILE A 132 -3.05 18.89 -8.14
C ILE A 132 -2.70 20.37 -8.30
N VAL A 133 -1.85 20.74 -9.24
CA VAL A 133 -1.49 22.14 -9.50
C VAL A 133 -2.70 22.93 -10.03
N SER A 134 -3.51 22.34 -10.91
CA SER A 134 -4.75 22.96 -11.38
C SER A 134 -5.73 23.21 -10.24
N MET A 135 -5.86 22.26 -9.30
CA MET A 135 -6.70 22.40 -8.12
C MET A 135 -6.16 23.38 -7.09
N ALA A 136 -4.85 23.43 -6.92
CA ALA A 136 -4.20 24.43 -6.06
C ALA A 136 -4.41 25.85 -6.60
N ARG A 137 -4.38 26.00 -7.94
CA ARG A 137 -4.66 27.27 -8.61
C ARG A 137 -6.13 27.71 -8.45
N SER A 138 -7.07 26.78 -8.61
CA SER A 138 -8.51 27.08 -8.44
C SER A 138 -8.92 27.28 -6.97
N GLY A 139 -8.03 27.06 -6.01
CA GLY A 139 -8.30 27.15 -4.58
C GLY A 139 -9.11 25.98 -4.01
N VAL A 140 -9.57 25.05 -4.84
CA VAL A 140 -10.42 23.91 -4.43
C VAL A 140 -9.67 22.95 -3.51
N LEU A 141 -8.35 22.86 -3.65
CA LEU A 141 -7.52 21.92 -2.86
C LEU A 141 -7.61 22.15 -1.35
N LEU A 142 -7.69 23.42 -0.92
CA LEU A 142 -7.72 23.83 0.49
C LEU A 142 -9.02 24.55 0.88
N GLY A 143 -10.16 24.16 0.31
CA GLY A 143 -11.47 24.68 0.73
C GLY A 143 -11.73 26.13 0.37
N ASN A 144 -11.55 26.51 -0.90
CA ASN A 144 -11.72 27.88 -1.42
C ASN A 144 -10.69 28.91 -0.88
N CYS A 145 -9.45 28.50 -0.73
CA CYS A 145 -8.34 29.41 -0.40
C CYS A 145 -7.65 29.89 -1.69
N PRO A 146 -7.90 31.12 -2.16
CA PRO A 146 -7.15 31.69 -3.28
C PRO A 146 -5.75 32.15 -2.82
N GLY A 147 -4.77 32.15 -3.75
CA GLY A 147 -3.44 32.72 -3.49
C GLY A 147 -2.39 31.73 -2.98
N ILE A 148 -2.63 30.42 -3.10
CA ILE A 148 -1.65 29.38 -2.80
C ILE A 148 -0.47 29.47 -3.77
N ILE A 149 -0.76 29.75 -5.04
CA ILE A 149 0.22 30.01 -6.10
C ILE A 149 0.11 31.50 -6.45
N PRO A 150 1.02 32.34 -5.94
CA PRO A 150 0.92 33.81 -6.11
C PRO A 150 1.23 34.28 -7.54
N GLN A 151 1.90 33.48 -8.34
CA GLN A 151 2.28 33.81 -9.72
C GLN A 151 1.64 32.83 -10.70
N ASP A 152 0.66 33.31 -11.47
CA ASP A 152 -0.07 32.54 -12.49
C ASP A 152 0.68 32.41 -13.82
N ASP A 153 2.00 32.63 -13.82
CA ASP A 153 2.81 32.50 -15.01
C ASP A 153 3.00 31.01 -15.39
N VAL A 154 2.86 30.70 -16.68
CA VAL A 154 2.99 29.34 -17.23
C VAL A 154 4.33 28.70 -16.83
N MET A 155 5.39 29.50 -16.76
CA MET A 155 6.72 29.02 -16.39
C MET A 155 6.77 28.55 -14.92
N HIS A 156 6.10 29.23 -14.02
CA HIS A 156 6.02 28.85 -12.60
C HIS A 156 5.16 27.57 -12.42
N ILE A 157 4.05 27.48 -13.13
CA ILE A 157 3.21 26.26 -13.09
C ILE A 157 4.00 25.04 -13.58
N LEU A 158 4.72 25.19 -14.70
CA LEU A 158 5.55 24.12 -15.24
C LEU A 158 6.69 23.74 -14.28
N LEU A 159 7.30 24.70 -13.62
CA LEU A 159 8.33 24.45 -12.61
C LEU A 159 7.79 23.65 -11.43
N ILE A 160 6.59 23.95 -10.91
CA ILE A 160 5.94 23.17 -9.84
C ILE A 160 5.67 21.75 -10.31
N ILE A 161 5.09 21.55 -11.52
CA ILE A 161 4.80 20.22 -12.07
C ILE A 161 6.07 19.39 -12.17
N VAL A 162 7.14 19.95 -12.75
CA VAL A 162 8.42 19.26 -12.90
C VAL A 162 9.01 18.90 -11.53
N THR A 163 8.91 19.80 -10.55
CA THR A 163 9.40 19.56 -9.18
C THR A 163 8.66 18.42 -8.51
N LEU A 164 7.32 18.36 -8.63
CA LEU A 164 6.52 17.27 -8.08
C LEU A 164 6.83 15.92 -8.76
N CYS A 165 7.02 15.91 -10.08
CA CYS A 165 7.43 14.72 -10.80
C CYS A 165 8.83 14.25 -10.41
N ALA A 166 9.78 15.18 -10.25
CA ALA A 166 11.13 14.90 -9.77
C ALA A 166 11.07 14.31 -8.34
N GLY A 167 10.24 14.87 -7.46
CA GLY A 167 10.01 14.35 -6.12
C GLY A 167 9.53 12.90 -6.11
N THR A 168 8.54 12.57 -6.94
CA THR A 168 8.05 11.19 -7.10
C THR A 168 9.15 10.25 -7.60
N THR A 169 9.99 10.71 -8.54
CA THR A 169 11.11 9.91 -9.05
C THR A 169 12.14 9.64 -7.96
N VAL A 170 12.43 10.62 -7.10
CA VAL A 170 13.31 10.45 -5.93
C VAL A 170 12.71 9.47 -4.94
N ILE A 171 11.41 9.55 -4.62
CA ILE A 171 10.74 8.59 -3.74
C ILE A 171 10.82 7.16 -4.30
N MET A 172 10.57 7.00 -5.59
CA MET A 172 10.70 5.71 -6.28
C MET A 172 12.12 5.15 -6.13
N TRP A 173 13.14 5.96 -6.42
CA TRP A 173 14.53 5.58 -6.26
C TRP A 173 14.87 5.21 -4.80
N MET A 174 14.39 5.97 -3.82
CA MET A 174 14.57 5.67 -2.38
C MET A 174 13.95 4.32 -2.01
N GLY A 175 12.73 4.03 -2.50
CA GLY A 175 12.06 2.76 -2.26
C GLY A 175 12.82 1.56 -2.85
N GLU A 176 13.37 1.70 -4.06
CA GLU A 176 14.22 0.69 -4.68
C GLU A 176 15.51 0.48 -3.89
N GLN A 177 16.19 1.56 -3.47
CA GLN A 177 17.40 1.47 -2.65
C GLN A 177 17.16 0.77 -1.31
N ILE A 178 16.04 1.05 -0.64
CA ILE A 178 15.67 0.33 0.59
C ILE A 178 15.47 -1.16 0.31
N THR A 179 14.84 -1.51 -0.81
CA THR A 179 14.58 -2.91 -1.18
C THR A 179 15.87 -3.67 -1.48
N GLU A 180 16.84 -3.04 -2.16
CA GLU A 180 18.11 -3.66 -2.53
C GLU A 180 19.12 -3.73 -1.37
N HIS A 181 19.29 -2.64 -0.64
CA HIS A 181 20.35 -2.48 0.37
C HIS A 181 19.85 -2.43 1.81
N GLY A 182 18.55 -2.30 2.01
CA GLY A 182 17.92 -2.20 3.33
C GLY A 182 17.30 -3.50 3.82
N VAL A 183 16.23 -3.34 4.59
CA VAL A 183 15.40 -4.42 5.14
C VAL A 183 13.96 -4.20 4.73
N GLY A 184 13.32 -5.23 4.20
CA GLY A 184 11.91 -5.17 3.81
C GLY A 184 11.68 -4.67 2.39
N ASN A 185 10.41 -4.52 2.03
CA ASN A 185 10.02 -3.88 0.78
C ASN A 185 10.02 -2.35 0.99
N GLY A 186 10.92 -1.64 0.29
CA GLY A 186 11.13 -0.21 0.50
C GLY A 186 9.88 0.64 0.24
N MET A 187 9.10 0.31 -0.80
CA MET A 187 7.88 1.06 -1.10
C MET A 187 6.83 0.89 0.00
N SER A 188 6.65 -0.33 0.49
CA SER A 188 5.75 -0.60 1.61
C SER A 188 6.18 0.11 2.90
N LEU A 189 7.48 0.18 3.16
CA LEU A 189 8.03 0.91 4.31
C LEU A 189 7.83 2.42 4.20
N LEU A 190 7.94 3.00 3.00
CA LEU A 190 7.66 4.43 2.79
C LEU A 190 6.18 4.74 3.02
N ILE A 191 5.26 3.88 2.56
CA ILE A 191 3.82 4.00 2.85
C ILE A 191 3.56 3.89 4.35
N PHE A 192 4.14 2.87 4.99
CA PHE A 192 4.06 2.71 6.45
C PHE A 192 4.49 3.97 7.18
N THR A 193 5.61 4.56 6.77
CA THR A 193 6.15 5.80 7.37
C THR A 193 5.20 6.98 7.17
N SER A 194 4.61 7.12 5.98
CA SER A 194 3.64 8.17 5.69
C SER A 194 2.43 8.06 6.60
N ILE A 195 1.84 6.89 6.69
CA ILE A 195 0.65 6.64 7.50
C ILE A 195 0.96 6.78 9.00
N ALA A 196 2.04 6.17 9.48
CA ALA A 196 2.43 6.23 10.89
C ALA A 196 2.70 7.68 11.35
N SER A 197 3.23 8.53 10.46
CA SER A 197 3.50 9.93 10.77
C SER A 197 2.25 10.80 10.85
N SER A 198 1.13 10.41 10.26
CA SER A 198 -0.14 11.13 10.35
C SER A 198 -0.90 10.82 11.65
N PHE A 199 -0.64 9.68 12.30
CA PHE A 199 -1.34 9.26 13.52
C PHE A 199 -1.26 10.28 14.68
N PRO A 200 -0.09 10.84 15.06
CA PRO A 200 -0.01 11.79 16.16
C PRO A 200 -0.87 13.04 15.94
N ASN A 201 -0.87 13.56 14.71
CA ASN A 201 -1.64 14.76 14.37
C ASN A 201 -3.15 14.48 14.40
N ALA A 202 -3.58 13.34 13.85
CA ALA A 202 -4.97 12.94 13.84
C ALA A 202 -5.49 12.61 15.26
N LEU A 203 -4.69 11.96 16.10
CA LEU A 203 -5.01 11.72 17.49
C LEU A 203 -5.07 13.02 18.29
N GLY A 204 -4.15 13.96 18.04
CA GLY A 204 -4.16 15.28 18.66
C GLY A 204 -5.37 16.12 18.28
N SER A 205 -5.86 16.02 17.03
CA SER A 205 -7.07 16.71 16.59
C SER A 205 -8.32 16.17 17.32
N ILE A 206 -8.46 14.84 17.46
CA ILE A 206 -9.56 14.23 18.20
C ILE A 206 -9.58 14.66 19.67
N GLN A 207 -8.41 14.71 20.31
CA GLN A 207 -8.29 15.20 21.69
C GLN A 207 -8.78 16.63 21.86
N ARG A 208 -8.41 17.52 20.90
CA ARG A 208 -8.78 18.95 20.94
C ARG A 208 -10.27 19.18 20.66
N THR A 209 -10.86 18.41 19.75
CA THR A 209 -12.25 18.60 19.32
C THR A 209 -13.26 17.90 20.21
N HIS A 210 -12.96 16.69 20.69
CA HIS A 210 -13.92 15.80 21.36
C HIS A 210 -13.55 15.49 22.83
N GLY A 211 -12.42 15.97 23.32
CA GLY A 211 -11.98 15.78 24.70
C GLY A 211 -11.37 14.40 25.00
N TRP A 212 -10.92 14.24 26.26
CA TRP A 212 -10.18 13.06 26.72
C TRP A 212 -10.98 11.76 26.72
N GLY A 213 -12.31 11.80 26.94
CA GLY A 213 -13.15 10.61 26.99
C GLY A 213 -13.26 9.90 25.65
N ILE A 214 -13.55 10.66 24.59
CA ILE A 214 -13.66 10.12 23.23
C ILE A 214 -12.28 9.72 22.71
N PHE A 215 -11.23 10.48 23.00
CA PHE A 215 -9.85 10.13 22.70
C PHE A 215 -9.48 8.75 23.28
N ALA A 216 -9.75 8.50 24.55
CA ALA A 216 -9.46 7.20 25.20
C ALA A 216 -10.27 6.05 24.57
N ALA A 217 -11.55 6.29 24.23
CA ALA A 217 -12.38 5.29 23.56
C ALA A 217 -11.85 4.96 22.15
N VAL A 218 -11.46 5.96 21.36
CA VAL A 218 -10.88 5.77 20.01
C VAL A 218 -9.57 5.00 20.09
N CYS A 219 -8.67 5.35 21.01
CA CYS A 219 -7.43 4.61 21.23
C CYS A 219 -7.68 3.16 21.65
N GLY A 220 -8.65 2.93 22.53
CA GLY A 220 -9.04 1.59 22.99
C GLY A 220 -9.58 0.72 21.85
N ILE A 221 -10.50 1.26 21.04
CA ILE A 221 -11.05 0.57 19.87
C ILE A 221 -9.94 0.31 18.84
N GLY A 222 -9.09 1.31 18.55
CA GLY A 222 -7.97 1.17 17.64
C GLY A 222 -7.00 0.07 18.05
N LEU A 223 -6.70 -0.05 19.34
CA LEU A 223 -5.84 -1.10 19.88
C LEU A 223 -6.48 -2.48 19.74
N VAL A 224 -7.76 -2.63 20.02
CA VAL A 224 -8.50 -3.90 19.87
C VAL A 224 -8.52 -4.32 18.40
N VAL A 225 -8.82 -3.40 17.49
CA VAL A 225 -8.79 -3.67 16.03
C VAL A 225 -7.39 -4.05 15.57
N MET A 226 -6.36 -3.35 16.04
CA MET A 226 -4.97 -3.68 15.71
C MET A 226 -4.59 -5.10 16.17
N LEU A 227 -4.95 -5.49 17.39
CA LEU A 227 -4.71 -6.85 17.90
C LEU A 227 -5.45 -7.92 17.09
N ALA A 228 -6.70 -7.65 16.70
CA ALA A 228 -7.47 -8.54 15.84
C ALA A 228 -6.82 -8.71 14.46
N VAL A 229 -6.35 -7.61 13.85
CA VAL A 229 -5.64 -7.63 12.57
C VAL A 229 -4.34 -8.42 12.68
N VAL A 230 -3.54 -8.21 13.74
CA VAL A 230 -2.29 -8.96 13.97
C VAL A 230 -2.58 -10.46 14.07
N TYR A 231 -3.63 -10.84 14.78
CA TYR A 231 -4.02 -12.25 14.95
C TYR A 231 -4.39 -12.89 13.62
N VAL A 232 -5.19 -12.21 12.80
CA VAL A 232 -5.61 -12.72 11.48
C VAL A 232 -4.46 -12.78 10.50
N GLU A 233 -3.61 -11.74 10.43
CA GLU A 233 -2.45 -11.69 9.52
C GLU A 233 -1.36 -12.71 9.85
N GLN A 234 -1.30 -13.20 11.10
CA GLN A 234 -0.41 -14.28 11.50
C GLN A 234 -1.00 -15.67 11.25
N SER A 235 -2.30 -15.76 10.97
CA SER A 235 -3.00 -17.01 10.75
C SER A 235 -2.57 -17.65 9.42
N VAL A 236 -2.03 -18.87 9.49
CA VAL A 236 -1.48 -19.59 8.36
C VAL A 236 -2.02 -21.02 8.36
N ARG A 237 -2.60 -21.45 7.24
CA ARG A 237 -2.94 -22.85 7.00
C ARG A 237 -1.72 -23.60 6.47
N ARG A 238 -1.26 -24.60 7.19
CA ARG A 238 -0.11 -25.42 6.81
C ARG A 238 -0.56 -26.67 6.08
N ILE A 239 -0.20 -26.82 4.79
CA ILE A 239 -0.44 -28.02 4.02
C ILE A 239 0.80 -28.91 4.11
N PRO A 240 0.72 -30.14 4.69
CA PRO A 240 1.89 -31.00 4.83
C PRO A 240 2.32 -31.52 3.45
N VAL A 241 3.62 -31.45 3.17
CA VAL A 241 4.27 -31.99 1.98
C VAL A 241 5.34 -32.99 2.43
N GLN A 242 5.36 -34.16 1.81
CA GLN A 242 6.36 -35.19 2.03
C GLN A 242 7.19 -35.36 0.76
N TYR A 243 8.51 -35.42 0.94
CA TYR A 243 9.42 -35.77 -0.13
C TYR A 243 9.77 -37.24 -0.07
N ALA A 244 9.89 -37.89 -1.24
CA ALA A 244 10.24 -39.30 -1.33
C ALA A 244 11.64 -39.56 -0.73
N LYS A 245 11.76 -40.61 0.06
CA LYS A 245 13.04 -41.09 0.55
C LYS A 245 13.80 -41.74 -0.58
N ARG A 246 15.04 -41.38 -0.82
CA ARG A 246 15.96 -42.09 -1.74
C ARG A 246 16.95 -42.89 -0.92
N MET A 247 17.08 -44.19 -1.26
CA MET A 247 18.14 -45.02 -0.75
C MET A 247 19.34 -44.92 -1.68
N ILE A 248 20.49 -44.50 -1.14
CA ILE A 248 21.75 -44.52 -1.83
C ILE A 248 22.66 -45.47 -1.04
N GLY A 249 22.78 -46.70 -1.52
CA GLY A 249 23.44 -47.77 -0.77
C GLY A 249 22.70 -48.13 0.52
N ARG A 250 23.39 -48.18 1.65
CA ARG A 250 22.83 -48.46 2.99
C ARG A 250 22.29 -47.22 3.71
N ARG A 251 22.41 -46.02 3.14
CA ARG A 251 21.96 -44.77 3.77
C ARG A 251 20.65 -44.28 3.11
N THR A 252 19.67 -44.00 3.94
CA THR A 252 18.43 -43.32 3.52
C THR A 252 18.68 -41.82 3.55
N ILE A 253 18.64 -41.17 2.38
CA ILE A 253 18.76 -39.71 2.24
C ILE A 253 17.40 -39.16 1.82
N GLY A 254 16.96 -38.07 2.46
CA GLY A 254 15.66 -37.43 2.19
C GLY A 254 14.55 -37.89 3.15
N GLY A 255 13.31 -37.61 2.81
CA GLY A 255 12.15 -37.90 3.66
C GLY A 255 11.85 -36.77 4.66
N THR A 256 12.32 -35.56 4.37
CA THR A 256 11.95 -34.36 5.14
C THR A 256 10.46 -34.08 4.95
N ARG A 257 9.80 -33.83 6.08
CA ARG A 257 8.42 -33.33 6.07
C ARG A 257 8.50 -31.81 6.09
N THR A 258 7.94 -31.16 5.09
CA THR A 258 7.79 -29.73 5.05
C THR A 258 6.31 -29.35 4.95
N TYR A 259 5.98 -28.07 4.91
CA TYR A 259 4.61 -27.62 4.72
C TYR A 259 4.59 -26.39 3.80
N ILE A 260 3.53 -26.29 3.00
CA ILE A 260 3.22 -25.08 2.24
C ILE A 260 2.41 -24.16 3.17
N PRO A 261 2.92 -22.98 3.52
CA PRO A 261 2.18 -22.02 4.35
C PRO A 261 1.24 -21.19 3.48
N LEU A 262 -0.07 -21.41 3.57
CA LEU A 262 -1.07 -20.53 2.97
C LEU A 262 -1.52 -19.51 4.02
N LYS A 263 -1.25 -18.24 3.82
CA LYS A 263 -1.74 -17.16 4.69
C LYS A 263 -3.26 -17.08 4.59
N PHE A 264 -3.94 -16.74 5.69
CA PHE A 264 -5.38 -16.49 5.68
C PHE A 264 -5.74 -15.34 4.73
N ASN A 265 -4.97 -14.26 4.79
CA ASN A 265 -5.02 -13.18 3.84
C ASN A 265 -3.86 -13.32 2.84
N MET A 266 -4.10 -14.02 1.72
CA MET A 266 -3.12 -14.22 0.64
C MET A 266 -2.91 -12.94 -0.17
N ALA A 267 -3.96 -12.12 -0.28
CA ALA A 267 -3.94 -10.90 -1.08
C ALA A 267 -3.21 -9.74 -0.38
N GLY A 268 -3.01 -9.82 0.95
CA GLY A 268 -2.41 -8.73 1.71
C GLY A 268 -3.26 -7.46 1.67
N VAL A 269 -2.61 -6.31 1.59
CA VAL A 269 -3.26 -4.98 1.59
C VAL A 269 -3.49 -4.45 0.17
N ILE A 270 -2.92 -5.11 -0.83
CA ILE A 270 -2.90 -4.64 -2.22
C ILE A 270 -4.30 -4.42 -2.79
N PRO A 271 -5.29 -5.32 -2.64
CA PRO A 271 -6.65 -5.11 -3.16
C PRO A 271 -7.32 -3.82 -2.67
N LEU A 272 -7.01 -3.42 -1.47
CA LEU A 272 -7.56 -2.23 -0.85
C LEU A 272 -6.98 -0.96 -1.47
N ILE A 273 -5.67 -0.97 -1.74
CA ILE A 273 -4.99 0.12 -2.45
C ILE A 273 -5.51 0.22 -3.90
N PHE A 274 -5.76 -0.92 -4.55
CA PHE A 274 -6.37 -0.96 -5.88
C PHE A 274 -7.76 -0.34 -5.91
N ALA A 275 -8.61 -0.77 -5.00
CA ALA A 275 -9.99 -0.28 -4.93
C ALA A 275 -10.01 1.24 -4.67
N SER A 276 -9.20 1.73 -3.74
CA SER A 276 -9.10 3.17 -3.46
C SER A 276 -8.56 3.95 -4.66
N SER A 277 -7.47 3.49 -5.30
CA SER A 277 -6.90 4.15 -6.47
C SER A 277 -7.87 4.21 -7.65
N LEU A 278 -8.64 3.14 -7.90
CA LEU A 278 -9.60 3.12 -8.99
C LEU A 278 -10.80 4.05 -8.71
N LEU A 279 -11.25 4.12 -7.46
CA LEU A 279 -12.33 5.03 -7.06
C LEU A 279 -11.94 6.52 -7.08
N THR A 280 -10.65 6.83 -7.03
CA THR A 280 -10.20 8.23 -7.19
C THR A 280 -10.26 8.71 -8.64
N LEU A 281 -10.14 7.80 -9.64
CA LEU A 281 -10.14 8.18 -11.06
C LEU A 281 -11.39 8.92 -11.53
N PRO A 282 -12.63 8.47 -11.23
CA PRO A 282 -13.83 9.22 -11.61
C PRO A 282 -13.86 10.63 -10.99
N GLY A 283 -13.40 10.78 -9.75
CA GLY A 283 -13.29 12.09 -9.09
C GLY A 283 -12.30 13.02 -9.82
N LEU A 284 -11.16 12.51 -10.26
CA LEU A 284 -10.20 13.27 -11.05
C LEU A 284 -10.79 13.70 -12.39
N LEU A 285 -11.49 12.79 -13.10
CA LEU A 285 -12.16 13.11 -14.36
C LEU A 285 -13.25 14.17 -14.20
N ALA A 286 -14.02 14.09 -13.12
CA ALA A 286 -15.05 15.07 -12.80
C ALA A 286 -14.45 16.47 -12.59
N GLN A 287 -13.29 16.55 -11.93
CA GLN A 287 -12.61 17.82 -11.66
C GLN A 287 -12.04 18.49 -12.92
N PHE A 288 -11.50 17.73 -13.86
CA PHE A 288 -11.05 18.29 -15.15
C PHE A 288 -12.20 18.92 -15.94
N ASN A 289 -13.42 18.49 -15.70
CA ASN A 289 -14.61 18.99 -16.40
C ASN A 289 -15.46 19.94 -15.56
N THR A 290 -14.99 20.35 -14.37
CA THR A 290 -15.61 21.45 -13.63
C THR A 290 -15.19 22.79 -14.25
N PRO A 291 -16.13 23.61 -14.76
CA PRO A 291 -15.80 24.90 -15.34
C PRO A 291 -15.23 25.83 -14.28
N THR A 292 -14.13 26.51 -14.59
CA THR A 292 -13.53 27.55 -13.74
C THR A 292 -14.28 28.88 -13.81
N ASP A 293 -15.18 29.02 -14.75
CA ASP A 293 -15.88 30.29 -15.08
C ASP A 293 -17.20 30.50 -14.28
N GLY A 294 -17.45 29.71 -13.23
CA GLY A 294 -18.66 29.83 -12.42
C GLY A 294 -19.95 29.30 -13.10
N SER A 295 -19.85 28.68 -14.28
CA SER A 295 -20.96 27.99 -14.92
C SER A 295 -21.30 26.69 -14.18
N THR A 296 -22.57 26.28 -14.22
CA THR A 296 -23.02 25.04 -13.58
C THR A 296 -22.32 23.84 -14.21
N PRO A 297 -21.66 22.96 -13.40
CA PRO A 297 -21.01 21.79 -13.94
C PRO A 297 -22.03 20.85 -14.58
N PRO A 298 -21.65 20.05 -15.60
CA PRO A 298 -22.53 19.07 -16.24
C PRO A 298 -23.16 18.10 -15.23
N ASP A 299 -24.37 17.63 -15.48
CA ASP A 299 -25.09 16.74 -14.56
C ASP A 299 -24.34 15.48 -14.16
N TRP A 300 -23.56 14.89 -15.07
CA TRP A 300 -22.75 13.72 -14.77
C TRP A 300 -21.60 14.03 -13.80
N VAL A 301 -21.03 15.24 -13.84
CA VAL A 301 -19.99 15.70 -12.89
C VAL A 301 -20.60 15.86 -11.50
N ASN A 302 -21.78 16.46 -11.42
CA ASN A 302 -22.53 16.59 -10.17
C ASN A 302 -22.88 15.21 -9.60
N TRP A 303 -23.30 14.28 -10.46
CA TRP A 303 -23.61 12.91 -10.05
C TRP A 303 -22.34 12.18 -9.49
N ILE A 304 -21.20 12.25 -10.18
CA ILE A 304 -19.95 11.65 -9.70
C ILE A 304 -19.54 12.27 -8.37
N ASN A 305 -19.57 13.59 -8.25
CA ASN A 305 -19.20 14.28 -7.01
C ASN A 305 -20.13 13.93 -5.84
N ALA A 306 -21.42 13.79 -6.08
CA ALA A 306 -22.40 13.46 -5.06
C ALA A 306 -22.32 12.00 -4.59
N TYR A 307 -22.06 11.04 -5.50
CA TYR A 307 -22.22 9.62 -5.24
C TYR A 307 -20.87 8.84 -5.16
N LEU A 308 -19.83 9.29 -5.84
CA LEU A 308 -18.55 8.56 -5.94
C LEU A 308 -17.36 9.28 -5.27
N VAL A 309 -17.42 10.60 -5.10
CA VAL A 309 -16.34 11.36 -4.44
C VAL A 309 -16.57 11.48 -2.95
N ARG A 310 -17.84 11.59 -2.52
CA ARG A 310 -18.16 11.61 -1.10
C ARG A 310 -18.07 10.20 -0.51
N GLY A 311 -17.14 9.99 0.39
CA GLY A 311 -16.92 8.71 1.07
C GLY A 311 -18.05 8.29 2.05
N ASP A 312 -18.97 9.19 2.35
CA ASP A 312 -20.13 8.97 3.25
C ASP A 312 -21.35 8.37 2.54
N HIS A 313 -21.39 8.39 1.20
CA HIS A 313 -22.55 7.91 0.47
C HIS A 313 -22.61 6.37 0.44
N PRO A 314 -23.79 5.74 0.70
CA PRO A 314 -23.94 4.28 0.70
C PRO A 314 -23.47 3.59 -0.58
N LEU A 315 -23.69 4.23 -1.75
CA LEU A 315 -23.25 3.69 -3.03
C LEU A 315 -21.72 3.54 -3.09
N TYR A 316 -20.98 4.55 -2.62
CA TYR A 316 -19.51 4.50 -2.52
C TYR A 316 -19.07 3.32 -1.67
N ILE A 317 -19.66 3.15 -0.49
CA ILE A 317 -19.31 2.10 0.46
C ILE A 317 -19.55 0.71 -0.13
N VAL A 318 -20.71 0.49 -0.75
CA VAL A 318 -21.06 -0.79 -1.39
C VAL A 318 -20.13 -1.08 -2.56
N LEU A 319 -19.88 -0.10 -3.42
CA LEU A 319 -18.97 -0.26 -4.57
C LEU A 319 -17.55 -0.57 -4.10
N TYR A 320 -17.04 0.17 -3.11
CA TYR A 320 -15.72 -0.04 -2.55
C TYR A 320 -15.56 -1.44 -1.95
N PHE A 321 -16.57 -1.91 -1.21
CA PHE A 321 -16.59 -3.26 -0.63
C PHE A 321 -16.50 -4.36 -1.70
N PHE A 322 -17.35 -4.28 -2.73
CA PHE A 322 -17.32 -5.27 -3.82
C PHE A 322 -16.03 -5.21 -4.64
N MET A 323 -15.47 -4.02 -4.84
CA MET A 323 -14.18 -3.87 -5.50
C MET A 323 -13.04 -4.52 -4.71
N ILE A 324 -13.01 -4.34 -3.39
CA ILE A 324 -12.00 -5.01 -2.54
C ILE A 324 -12.10 -6.52 -2.70
N ILE A 325 -13.30 -7.10 -2.65
CA ILE A 325 -13.49 -8.53 -2.83
C ILE A 325 -13.05 -8.98 -4.23
N GLY A 326 -13.47 -8.29 -5.28
CA GLY A 326 -13.10 -8.60 -6.65
C GLY A 326 -11.59 -8.56 -6.87
N PHE A 327 -10.93 -7.51 -6.40
CA PHE A 327 -9.47 -7.39 -6.49
C PHE A 327 -8.73 -8.39 -5.60
N ALA A 328 -9.27 -8.79 -4.46
CA ALA A 328 -8.67 -9.83 -3.63
C ALA A 328 -8.64 -11.18 -4.37
N TYR A 329 -9.75 -11.59 -4.99
CA TYR A 329 -9.78 -12.79 -5.82
C TYR A 329 -8.83 -12.69 -7.02
N PHE A 330 -8.88 -11.57 -7.72
CA PHE A 330 -8.01 -11.32 -8.86
C PHE A 330 -6.52 -11.41 -8.47
N TYR A 331 -6.12 -10.71 -7.41
CA TYR A 331 -4.73 -10.69 -6.96
C TYR A 331 -4.24 -12.07 -6.52
N VAL A 332 -5.06 -12.84 -5.80
CA VAL A 332 -4.72 -14.20 -5.38
C VAL A 332 -4.53 -15.11 -6.59
N ALA A 333 -5.39 -15.00 -7.60
CA ALA A 333 -5.28 -15.78 -8.84
C ALA A 333 -4.00 -15.48 -9.62
N VAL A 334 -3.53 -14.22 -9.58
CA VAL A 334 -2.30 -13.80 -10.27
C VAL A 334 -1.04 -14.17 -9.49
N THR A 335 -1.09 -14.12 -8.16
CA THR A 335 0.10 -14.28 -7.31
C THR A 335 0.41 -15.74 -7.02
N PHE A 336 -0.60 -16.60 -6.94
CA PHE A 336 -0.45 -18.00 -6.64
C PHE A 336 -0.99 -18.85 -7.78
N ASP A 337 -0.08 -19.46 -8.55
CA ASP A 337 -0.42 -20.42 -9.59
C ASP A 337 -0.38 -21.86 -9.03
N PRO A 338 -1.54 -22.50 -8.82
CA PRO A 338 -1.59 -23.88 -8.35
C PRO A 338 -0.96 -24.89 -9.32
N VAL A 339 -0.95 -24.59 -10.63
CA VAL A 339 -0.38 -25.46 -11.67
C VAL A 339 1.13 -25.51 -11.53
N GLU A 340 1.77 -24.33 -11.49
CA GLU A 340 3.22 -24.21 -11.33
C GLU A 340 3.71 -24.86 -10.03
N VAL A 341 3.01 -24.62 -8.91
CA VAL A 341 3.33 -25.22 -7.62
C VAL A 341 3.23 -26.74 -7.66
N ALA A 342 2.15 -27.30 -8.27
CA ALA A 342 1.96 -28.74 -8.38
C ALA A 342 3.02 -29.40 -9.29
N ASP A 343 3.40 -28.74 -10.39
CA ASP A 343 4.44 -29.24 -11.29
C ASP A 343 5.83 -29.19 -10.66
N ASN A 344 6.15 -28.11 -9.94
CA ASN A 344 7.39 -28.01 -9.20
C ASN A 344 7.48 -29.07 -8.10
N MET A 345 6.38 -29.32 -7.37
CA MET A 345 6.34 -30.43 -6.40
C MET A 345 6.60 -31.77 -7.07
N LYS A 346 5.98 -32.03 -8.23
CA LYS A 346 6.19 -33.27 -8.99
C LYS A 346 7.64 -33.43 -9.44
N LYS A 347 8.26 -32.35 -9.96
CA LYS A 347 9.67 -32.37 -10.41
C LYS A 347 10.63 -32.70 -9.26
N TYR A 348 10.36 -32.20 -8.07
CA TYR A 348 11.22 -32.43 -6.88
C TYR A 348 10.82 -33.68 -6.07
N GLY A 349 9.87 -34.48 -6.54
CA GLY A 349 9.43 -35.69 -5.86
C GLY A 349 8.63 -35.46 -4.58
N GLY A 350 8.03 -34.28 -4.44
CA GLY A 350 7.15 -33.92 -3.34
C GLY A 350 5.71 -34.37 -3.62
N PHE A 351 5.00 -34.79 -2.59
CA PHE A 351 3.58 -35.12 -2.68
C PHE A 351 2.85 -34.75 -1.38
N ILE A 352 1.56 -34.49 -1.50
CA ILE A 352 0.68 -34.27 -0.36
C ILE A 352 0.16 -35.64 0.10
N PRO A 353 0.25 -35.99 1.40
CA PRO A 353 -0.25 -37.28 1.90
C PRO A 353 -1.71 -37.49 1.51
N GLY A 354 -1.99 -38.63 0.86
CA GLY A 354 -3.34 -39.00 0.37
C GLY A 354 -3.72 -38.43 -1.00
N ILE A 355 -2.86 -37.62 -1.64
CA ILE A 355 -3.15 -37.01 -2.96
C ILE A 355 -2.02 -37.35 -3.93
N ARG A 356 -2.36 -37.82 -5.14
CA ARG A 356 -1.38 -38.14 -6.19
C ARG A 356 -0.74 -36.82 -6.70
N ALA A 357 0.57 -36.88 -6.95
CA ALA A 357 1.30 -35.76 -7.56
C ALA A 357 0.78 -35.42 -8.97
N GLY A 358 0.75 -34.16 -9.34
CA GLY A 358 0.28 -33.64 -10.62
C GLY A 358 -1.13 -33.03 -10.55
N LYS A 359 -2.00 -33.27 -11.56
CA LYS A 359 -3.35 -32.68 -11.64
C LYS A 359 -4.24 -32.82 -10.40
N PRO A 360 -4.24 -33.93 -9.64
CA PRO A 360 -5.00 -34.01 -8.40
C PRO A 360 -4.49 -33.04 -7.33
N THR A 361 -3.17 -32.80 -7.25
CA THR A 361 -2.55 -31.83 -6.35
C THR A 361 -2.94 -30.39 -6.72
N GLU A 362 -2.92 -30.05 -8.01
CA GLU A 362 -3.39 -28.78 -8.56
C GLU A 362 -4.84 -28.50 -8.14
N ARG A 363 -5.74 -29.46 -8.39
CA ARG A 363 -7.17 -29.33 -8.02
C ARG A 363 -7.36 -29.13 -6.52
N TYR A 364 -6.61 -29.84 -5.71
CA TYR A 364 -6.67 -29.70 -4.25
C TYR A 364 -6.19 -28.33 -3.79
N LEU A 365 -5.05 -27.85 -4.32
CA LEU A 365 -4.51 -26.52 -4.00
C LEU A 365 -5.48 -25.42 -4.43
N SER A 366 -6.04 -25.51 -5.64
CA SER A 366 -7.04 -24.57 -6.14
C SER A 366 -8.30 -24.55 -5.28
N TYR A 367 -8.79 -25.74 -4.87
CA TYR A 367 -9.94 -25.85 -3.97
C TYR A 367 -9.68 -25.17 -2.62
N VAL A 368 -8.53 -25.46 -2.01
CA VAL A 368 -8.14 -24.88 -0.72
C VAL A 368 -7.98 -23.36 -0.82
N LEU A 369 -7.34 -22.89 -1.92
CA LEU A 369 -7.12 -21.47 -2.17
C LEU A 369 -8.44 -20.71 -2.26
N ASN A 370 -9.38 -21.17 -3.08
CA ASN A 370 -10.69 -20.54 -3.23
C ASN A 370 -11.47 -20.47 -1.91
N ARG A 371 -11.34 -21.52 -1.08
CA ARG A 371 -11.99 -21.58 0.25
C ARG A 371 -11.37 -20.62 1.26
N ILE A 372 -10.08 -20.32 1.17
CA ILE A 372 -9.38 -19.38 2.06
C ILE A 372 -9.55 -17.94 1.56
N THR A 373 -9.60 -17.73 0.25
CA THR A 373 -9.70 -16.39 -0.34
C THR A 373 -11.02 -15.71 0.03
N LEU A 374 -12.13 -16.42 0.06
CA LEU A 374 -13.44 -15.82 0.40
C LEU A 374 -13.45 -15.17 1.80
N PRO A 375 -13.16 -15.90 2.89
CA PRO A 375 -13.14 -15.28 4.22
C PRO A 375 -12.03 -14.22 4.37
N GLY A 376 -10.90 -14.39 3.67
CA GLY A 376 -9.84 -13.37 3.62
C GLY A 376 -10.29 -12.08 2.94
N ALA A 377 -10.99 -12.16 1.82
CA ALA A 377 -11.54 -11.01 1.11
C ALA A 377 -12.66 -10.31 1.91
N LEU A 378 -13.54 -11.09 2.56
CA LEU A 378 -14.57 -10.54 3.46
C LEU A 378 -13.95 -9.82 4.65
N TYR A 379 -12.92 -10.41 5.25
CA TYR A 379 -12.16 -9.79 6.34
C TYR A 379 -11.59 -8.42 5.91
N LEU A 380 -10.93 -8.34 4.75
CA LEU A 380 -10.42 -7.07 4.20
C LEU A 380 -11.53 -6.05 3.98
N GLY A 381 -12.64 -6.48 3.37
CA GLY A 381 -13.80 -5.64 3.14
C GLY A 381 -14.39 -5.10 4.45
N VAL A 382 -14.64 -5.96 5.45
CA VAL A 382 -15.20 -5.54 6.74
C VAL A 382 -14.29 -4.56 7.47
N ILE A 383 -12.99 -4.84 7.56
CA ILE A 383 -12.06 -3.93 8.25
C ILE A 383 -11.95 -2.58 7.55
N SER A 384 -11.97 -2.57 6.22
CA SER A 384 -11.92 -1.31 5.46
C SER A 384 -13.18 -0.47 5.63
N MET A 385 -14.33 -1.10 5.96
CA MET A 385 -15.60 -0.41 6.21
C MET A 385 -15.72 0.21 7.61
N ILE A 386 -14.99 -0.30 8.60
CA ILE A 386 -15.10 0.17 9.99
C ILE A 386 -14.98 1.69 10.12
N PRO A 387 -14.00 2.37 9.48
CA PRO A 387 -13.90 3.83 9.58
C PRO A 387 -15.03 4.56 8.89
N LEU A 388 -15.48 4.07 7.72
CA LEU A 388 -16.59 4.68 6.97
C LEU A 388 -17.88 4.60 7.75
N VAL A 389 -18.16 3.46 8.38
CA VAL A 389 -19.31 3.28 9.27
C VAL A 389 -19.19 4.14 10.52
N ALA A 390 -17.99 4.20 11.12
CA ALA A 390 -17.76 5.06 12.28
C ALA A 390 -17.96 6.55 11.95
N LEU A 391 -17.54 6.99 10.76
CA LEU A 391 -17.76 8.36 10.26
C LEU A 391 -19.26 8.68 10.17
N ILE A 392 -20.08 7.77 9.62
CA ILE A 392 -21.53 7.95 9.50
C ILE A 392 -22.21 7.97 10.88
N LEU A 393 -21.84 7.06 11.78
CA LEU A 393 -22.49 6.91 13.07
C LEU A 393 -22.16 8.04 14.06
N PHE A 394 -20.91 8.51 14.05
CA PHE A 394 -20.42 9.48 15.03
C PHE A 394 -20.31 10.90 14.48
N ASN A 395 -20.70 11.15 13.20
CA ASN A 395 -20.43 12.43 12.51
C ASN A 395 -18.96 12.90 12.76
N ALA A 396 -18.06 11.94 12.95
CA ALA A 396 -16.67 12.22 13.19
C ALA A 396 -16.09 12.78 11.89
N ASN A 397 -15.44 13.93 11.98
CA ASN A 397 -14.67 14.48 10.85
C ASN A 397 -13.73 13.39 10.31
N GLN A 398 -13.53 13.38 9.00
CA GLN A 398 -12.84 12.33 8.22
C GLN A 398 -11.38 12.03 8.68
N ASN A 399 -10.89 12.69 9.71
CA ASN A 399 -9.58 12.50 10.32
C ASN A 399 -9.51 11.32 11.30
N PHE A 400 -10.29 10.23 11.07
CA PHE A 400 -10.20 9.06 11.92
C PHE A 400 -8.88 8.31 11.62
N PRO A 401 -7.87 8.35 12.51
CA PRO A 401 -6.53 7.85 12.21
C PRO A 401 -6.46 6.34 12.05
N PHE A 402 -7.43 5.63 12.62
CA PHE A 402 -7.53 4.19 12.54
C PHE A 402 -8.39 3.71 11.36
N GLY A 403 -8.26 4.38 10.21
CA GLY A 403 -8.86 3.90 8.97
C GLY A 403 -8.46 2.45 8.72
N GLY A 404 -9.43 1.57 8.36
CA GLY A 404 -9.17 0.14 8.19
C GLY A 404 -8.00 -0.12 7.24
N ALA A 405 -7.86 0.70 6.19
CA ALA A 405 -6.73 0.68 5.28
C ALA A 405 -5.40 0.99 5.97
N SER A 406 -5.35 2.06 6.74
CA SER A 406 -4.12 2.50 7.40
C SER A 406 -3.65 1.50 8.45
N LEU A 407 -4.56 0.94 9.26
CA LEU A 407 -4.23 -0.10 10.22
C LEU A 407 -3.73 -1.39 9.56
N LEU A 408 -4.41 -1.84 8.49
CA LEU A 408 -3.99 -3.03 7.75
C LEU A 408 -2.60 -2.85 7.15
N ILE A 409 -2.31 -1.67 6.57
CA ILE A 409 -0.99 -1.38 6.00
C ILE A 409 0.08 -1.34 7.09
N VAL A 410 -0.19 -0.63 8.20
CA VAL A 410 0.78 -0.51 9.30
C VAL A 410 1.08 -1.88 9.91
N VAL A 411 0.07 -2.69 10.19
CA VAL A 411 0.25 -4.02 10.78
C VAL A 411 0.88 -4.98 9.76
N GLY A 412 0.37 -5.02 8.52
CA GLY A 412 0.85 -5.93 7.47
C GLY A 412 2.32 -5.68 7.13
N VAL A 413 2.70 -4.44 6.86
CA VAL A 413 4.09 -4.07 6.56
C VAL A 413 5.00 -4.31 7.75
N GLY A 414 4.55 -3.95 8.95
CA GLY A 414 5.31 -4.18 10.20
C GLY A 414 5.60 -5.68 10.42
N LEU A 415 4.58 -6.53 10.26
CA LEU A 415 4.74 -7.99 10.41
C LEU A 415 5.64 -8.60 9.32
N ASP A 416 5.48 -8.19 8.05
CA ASP A 416 6.30 -8.71 6.95
C ASP A 416 7.78 -8.27 7.13
N THR A 417 8.03 -7.04 7.54
CA THR A 417 9.39 -6.55 7.86
C THR A 417 10.01 -7.34 9.01
N LEU A 418 9.26 -7.59 10.09
CA LEU A 418 9.72 -8.40 11.21
C LEU A 418 10.02 -9.85 10.80
N LYS A 419 9.19 -10.45 9.94
CA LYS A 419 9.43 -11.80 9.40
C LYS A 419 10.73 -11.85 8.58
N GLN A 420 10.99 -10.84 7.74
CA GLN A 420 12.21 -10.76 6.94
C GLN A 420 13.45 -10.58 7.83
N ILE A 421 13.39 -9.73 8.85
CA ILE A 421 14.46 -9.57 9.84
C ILE A 421 14.77 -10.90 10.53
N ASN A 422 13.73 -11.60 10.98
CA ASN A 422 13.91 -12.90 11.64
C ASN A 422 14.49 -13.97 10.70
N ALA A 423 14.04 -13.99 9.43
CA ALA A 423 14.60 -14.92 8.43
C ALA A 423 16.10 -14.67 8.19
N GLN A 424 16.51 -13.41 8.05
CA GLN A 424 17.92 -13.04 7.90
C GLN A 424 18.77 -13.39 9.14
N LEU A 425 18.20 -13.25 10.34
CA LEU A 425 18.87 -13.67 11.59
C LEU A 425 19.04 -15.20 11.67
N GLN A 426 18.05 -15.97 11.23
CA GLN A 426 18.11 -17.43 11.24
C GLN A 426 19.15 -17.96 10.25
N GLN A 427 19.20 -17.42 9.03
CA GLN A 427 20.19 -17.83 8.02
C GLN A 427 21.63 -17.72 8.54
N ARG A 428 21.95 -16.66 9.28
CA ARG A 428 23.30 -16.46 9.83
C ARG A 428 23.64 -17.30 11.04
N ASN A 429 22.64 -17.68 11.85
CA ASN A 429 22.90 -18.62 12.94
C ASN A 429 23.34 -20.00 12.41
N TYR A 430 22.88 -20.40 11.21
CA TYR A 430 23.35 -21.63 10.55
C TYR A 430 24.78 -21.51 9.99
N GLU A 431 25.17 -20.36 9.45
CA GLU A 431 26.58 -20.14 8.99
C GLU A 431 27.58 -20.17 10.14
N GLY A 432 27.18 -19.74 11.34
CA GLY A 432 28.02 -19.80 12.55
C GLY A 432 28.22 -21.22 13.13
N LEU A 433 27.36 -22.17 12.76
CA LEU A 433 27.47 -23.58 13.16
C LEU A 433 28.30 -24.43 12.20
N LEU A 434 28.62 -23.90 11.01
CA LEU A 434 29.44 -24.56 9.98
C LEU A 434 30.90 -24.07 9.95
N ARG A 435 31.23 -23.13 10.80
CA ARG A 435 32.61 -22.71 11.13
C ARG A 435 32.99 -23.29 12.50
#